data_b3e0a74a9ae467ea761c25624256a60c
#
_entry.id   b3e0a74a9ae467ea761c25624256a60c
#
_cell.length_a   1.000
_cell.length_b   1.000
_cell.length_c   1.000
_cell.angle_alpha   90.00
_cell.angle_beta   90.00
_cell.angle_gamma   90.00
#
_symmetry.space_group_name_H-M   'P 1'
#
loop_
_entity.id
_entity.type
_entity.pdbx_description
1 polymer ?
#
loop_
_entity_poly.entity_id
_entity_poly.type
_entity_poly.pdbx_seq_one_letter_code
_entity_poly.pdbx_strand_id
1 'polypeptide(L)'
;IGISIFVVAPGDKNARVIFETLTDYGRRFALVQKYLPDISVGGDARVLLIDGEPLPYALARIPTAHDHRGNLAAGAKGVGRKLNERDRWLSAQIGPAMRAAGMLFVGLDVIGGFVTEINVTSPTGARELQQQFGVDAADLLMQAIAKRLSRGRSAQTP
;
A
#
# COMPACT_ATOMS: atom_id res chain seq x y z
N ILE A 1 -10.63 0.21 -2.25
CA ILE A 1 -11.50 -0.50 -3.23
C ILE A 1 -11.48 0.19 -4.60
N GLY A 2 -10.86 1.36 -4.78
CA GLY A 2 -10.68 2.01 -6.08
C GLY A 2 -11.98 2.43 -6.79
N ILE A 3 -12.99 2.81 -6.03
CA ILE A 3 -14.26 3.33 -6.57
C ILE A 3 -14.14 4.85 -6.76
N SER A 4 -14.71 5.37 -7.84
CA SER A 4 -14.74 6.81 -8.16
C SER A 4 -13.35 7.43 -8.29
N ILE A 5 -12.42 6.70 -8.90
CA ILE A 5 -11.10 7.23 -9.29
C ILE A 5 -11.16 7.67 -10.74
N PHE A 6 -10.77 8.91 -11.00
CA PHE A 6 -10.75 9.51 -12.32
C PHE A 6 -9.37 10.07 -12.61
N VAL A 7 -8.92 9.93 -13.85
CA VAL A 7 -7.77 10.68 -14.36
C VAL A 7 -8.32 11.90 -15.08
N VAL A 8 -7.88 13.09 -14.67
CA VAL A 8 -8.29 14.35 -15.28
C VAL A 8 -7.06 14.99 -15.94
N ALA A 9 -7.08 15.12 -17.25
CA ALA A 9 -6.02 15.77 -18.01
C ALA A 9 -6.26 17.29 -18.14
N PRO A 10 -5.21 18.08 -18.40
CA PRO A 10 -5.39 19.49 -18.75
C PRO A 10 -6.33 19.65 -19.96
N GLY A 11 -7.35 20.47 -19.81
CA GLY A 11 -8.37 20.71 -20.85
C GLY A 11 -9.46 19.64 -20.94
N ASP A 12 -9.52 18.68 -20.01
CA ASP A 12 -10.61 17.69 -19.97
C ASP A 12 -11.96 18.40 -19.76
N LYS A 13 -12.85 18.28 -20.73
CA LYS A 13 -14.18 18.91 -20.71
C LYS A 13 -15.08 18.37 -19.60
N ASN A 14 -14.80 17.16 -19.10
CA ASN A 14 -15.56 16.53 -18.00
C ASN A 14 -15.03 16.92 -16.61
N ALA A 15 -13.88 17.61 -16.52
CA ALA A 15 -13.23 17.91 -15.23
C ALA A 15 -14.21 18.54 -14.23
N ARG A 16 -14.99 19.53 -14.66
CA ARG A 16 -15.97 20.21 -13.81
C ARG A 16 -17.01 19.23 -13.26
N VAL A 17 -17.62 18.42 -14.12
CA VAL A 17 -18.65 17.44 -13.74
C VAL A 17 -18.07 16.38 -12.79
N ILE A 18 -16.84 15.94 -13.05
CA ILE A 18 -16.13 14.99 -12.18
C ILE A 18 -15.97 15.59 -10.77
N PHE A 19 -15.47 16.83 -10.66
CA PHE A 19 -15.30 17.48 -9.36
C PHE A 19 -16.64 17.75 -8.67
N GLU A 20 -17.67 18.21 -9.36
CA GLU A 20 -19.01 18.40 -8.81
C GLU A 20 -19.57 17.08 -8.23
N THR A 21 -19.41 15.98 -8.98
CA THR A 21 -19.85 14.64 -8.53
C THR A 21 -19.05 14.14 -7.33
N LEU A 22 -17.71 14.24 -7.38
CA LEU A 22 -16.86 13.76 -6.31
C LEU A 22 -17.02 14.54 -5.01
N THR A 23 -17.26 15.86 -5.10
CA THR A 23 -17.42 16.73 -3.95
C THR A 23 -18.89 16.87 -3.49
N ASP A 24 -19.83 16.20 -4.15
CA ASP A 24 -21.26 16.41 -3.94
C ASP A 24 -21.59 17.92 -3.96
N TYR A 25 -21.23 18.55 -5.08
CA TYR A 25 -21.40 20.00 -5.26
C TYR A 25 -20.77 20.85 -4.15
N GLY A 26 -19.57 20.46 -3.69
CA GLY A 26 -18.81 21.17 -2.66
C GLY A 26 -19.20 20.85 -1.22
N ARG A 27 -20.07 19.86 -0.99
CA ARG A 27 -20.51 19.46 0.37
C ARG A 27 -19.53 18.50 1.06
N ARG A 28 -18.63 17.86 0.33
CA ARG A 28 -17.62 16.92 0.88
C ARG A 28 -16.27 17.12 0.24
N PHE A 29 -15.23 16.73 0.94
CA PHE A 29 -13.87 16.73 0.40
C PHE A 29 -13.66 15.60 -0.59
N ALA A 30 -12.82 15.87 -1.60
CA ALA A 30 -12.26 14.88 -2.51
C ALA A 30 -10.74 14.98 -2.49
N LEU A 31 -10.04 13.84 -2.55
CA LEU A 31 -8.60 13.80 -2.65
C LEU A 31 -8.18 13.99 -4.11
N VAL A 32 -7.28 14.93 -4.34
CA VAL A 32 -6.66 15.17 -5.65
C VAL A 32 -5.16 14.94 -5.52
N GLN A 33 -4.62 14.10 -6.38
CA GLN A 33 -3.19 13.76 -6.40
C GLN A 33 -2.63 13.94 -7.81
N LYS A 34 -1.31 14.19 -7.90
CA LYS A 34 -0.62 14.17 -9.19
C LYS A 34 -0.68 12.75 -9.77
N TYR A 35 -1.08 12.64 -11.03
CA TYR A 35 -1.03 11.37 -11.74
C TYR A 35 0.43 10.92 -11.94
N LEU A 36 0.71 9.68 -11.61
CA LEU A 36 2.00 9.04 -11.78
C LEU A 36 1.90 8.03 -12.94
N PRO A 37 2.44 8.35 -14.12
CA PRO A 37 2.33 7.47 -15.30
C PRO A 37 3.05 6.14 -15.13
N ASP A 38 4.01 6.06 -14.19
CA ASP A 38 4.72 4.85 -13.80
C ASP A 38 3.80 3.68 -13.43
N ILE A 39 2.55 3.95 -13.04
CA ILE A 39 1.55 2.92 -12.75
C ILE A 39 1.32 1.99 -13.94
N SER A 40 1.38 2.52 -15.17
CA SER A 40 1.17 1.75 -16.40
C SER A 40 2.37 0.84 -16.75
N VAL A 41 3.56 1.13 -16.22
CA VAL A 41 4.80 0.39 -16.51
C VAL A 41 5.14 -0.57 -15.37
N GLY A 42 5.27 -0.05 -14.15
CA GLY A 42 5.71 -0.80 -12.98
C GLY A 42 4.57 -1.25 -12.06
N GLY A 43 3.36 -0.78 -12.34
CA GLY A 43 2.21 -1.01 -11.48
C GLY A 43 2.28 -0.23 -10.17
N ASP A 44 1.35 -0.55 -9.30
CA ASP A 44 1.28 -0.09 -7.91
C ASP A 44 1.85 -1.19 -7.02
N ALA A 45 3.02 -0.96 -6.43
CA ALA A 45 3.73 -1.97 -5.64
C ALA A 45 3.29 -1.93 -4.18
N ARG A 46 2.69 -3.02 -3.68
CA ARG A 46 2.39 -3.22 -2.26
C ARG A 46 3.62 -3.75 -1.53
N VAL A 47 4.20 -2.95 -0.65
CA VAL A 47 5.23 -3.35 0.31
C VAL A 47 4.58 -3.59 1.66
N LEU A 48 4.68 -4.82 2.19
CA LEU A 48 4.14 -5.17 3.50
C LEU A 48 5.22 -5.00 4.58
N LEU A 49 4.86 -4.33 5.68
CA LEU A 49 5.70 -4.18 6.85
C LEU A 49 5.09 -4.90 8.04
N ILE A 50 5.92 -5.61 8.80
CA ILE A 50 5.56 -6.24 10.07
C ILE A 50 6.46 -5.64 11.15
N ASP A 51 5.84 -5.07 12.18
CA ASP A 51 6.54 -4.36 13.26
C ASP A 51 7.55 -3.33 12.74
N GLY A 52 7.17 -2.61 11.67
CA GLY A 52 7.98 -1.59 11.01
C GLY A 52 9.06 -2.12 10.06
N GLU A 53 9.25 -3.43 9.94
CA GLU A 53 10.24 -4.04 9.04
C GLU A 53 9.56 -4.56 7.77
N PRO A 54 10.09 -4.26 6.57
CA PRO A 54 9.49 -4.73 5.33
C PRO A 54 9.74 -6.23 5.11
N LEU A 55 8.75 -6.92 4.52
CA LEU A 55 8.98 -8.23 3.93
C LEU A 55 9.97 -8.13 2.76
N PRO A 56 10.70 -9.19 2.42
CA PRO A 56 11.75 -9.14 1.39
C PRO A 56 11.23 -8.93 -0.04
N TYR A 57 9.92 -9.03 -0.24
CA TYR A 57 9.26 -8.91 -1.54
C TYR A 57 8.11 -7.91 -1.49
N ALA A 58 7.86 -7.26 -2.64
CA ALA A 58 6.69 -6.44 -2.91
C ALA A 58 5.79 -7.13 -3.93
N LEU A 59 4.50 -6.85 -3.89
CA LEU A 59 3.51 -7.28 -4.87
C LEU A 59 3.20 -6.12 -5.82
N ALA A 60 3.75 -6.12 -7.02
CA ALA A 60 3.39 -5.18 -8.08
C ALA A 60 2.01 -5.55 -8.63
N ARG A 61 1.07 -4.62 -8.54
CA ARG A 61 -0.30 -4.76 -9.04
C ARG A 61 -0.40 -4.00 -10.36
N ILE A 62 -0.29 -4.72 -11.46
CA ILE A 62 -0.22 -4.14 -12.79
C ILE A 62 -1.65 -3.99 -13.32
N PRO A 63 -2.10 -2.76 -13.67
CA PRO A 63 -3.40 -2.54 -14.26
C PRO A 63 -3.58 -3.32 -15.57
N THR A 64 -4.83 -3.61 -15.91
CA THR A 64 -5.14 -4.14 -17.24
C THR A 64 -5.06 -3.04 -18.31
N ALA A 65 -4.99 -3.42 -19.59
CA ALA A 65 -4.88 -2.46 -20.70
C ALA A 65 -6.04 -1.45 -20.78
N HIS A 66 -7.17 -1.75 -20.15
CA HIS A 66 -8.39 -0.93 -20.18
C HIS A 66 -8.74 -0.26 -18.84
N ASP A 67 -7.86 -0.38 -17.84
CA ASP A 67 -8.09 0.22 -16.52
C ASP A 67 -6.76 0.80 -16.00
N HIS A 68 -6.81 1.96 -15.41
CA HIS A 68 -5.65 2.62 -14.78
C HIS A 68 -5.53 2.32 -13.28
N ARG A 69 -6.41 1.48 -12.72
CA ARG A 69 -6.41 1.12 -11.30
C ARG A 69 -5.53 -0.11 -11.05
N GLY A 70 -4.56 0.00 -10.16
CA GLY A 70 -3.70 -1.10 -9.72
C GLY A 70 -4.36 -2.08 -8.73
N ASN A 71 -5.67 -1.97 -8.47
CA ASN A 71 -6.34 -2.79 -7.47
C ASN A 71 -6.62 -4.21 -7.98
N LEU A 72 -6.19 -5.25 -7.24
CA LEU A 72 -6.45 -6.66 -7.56
C LEU A 72 -7.95 -6.96 -7.70
N ALA A 73 -8.79 -6.34 -6.87
CA ALA A 73 -10.25 -6.48 -6.95
C ALA A 73 -10.85 -5.90 -8.25
N ALA A 74 -10.11 -5.02 -8.95
CA ALA A 74 -10.47 -4.50 -10.27
C ALA A 74 -9.86 -5.31 -11.42
N GLY A 75 -9.25 -6.48 -11.14
CA GLY A 75 -8.68 -7.37 -12.15
C GLY A 75 -7.20 -7.12 -12.47
N ALA A 76 -6.50 -6.28 -11.72
CA ALA A 76 -5.06 -6.10 -11.87
C ALA A 76 -4.31 -7.43 -11.60
N LYS A 77 -3.22 -7.66 -12.33
CA LYS A 77 -2.35 -8.84 -12.13
C LYS A 77 -1.35 -8.56 -11.01
N GLY A 78 -1.36 -9.41 -9.98
CA GLY A 78 -0.37 -9.37 -8.90
C GLY A 78 0.91 -10.12 -9.28
N VAL A 79 2.01 -9.42 -9.47
CA VAL A 79 3.33 -9.99 -9.75
C VAL A 79 4.28 -9.63 -8.62
N GLY A 80 4.77 -10.65 -7.93
CA GLY A 80 5.74 -10.45 -6.87
C GLY A 80 7.13 -10.13 -7.42
N ARG A 81 7.87 -9.26 -6.72
CA ARG A 81 9.26 -8.92 -7.02
C ARG A 81 10.07 -8.68 -5.74
N LYS A 82 11.39 -8.84 -5.81
CA LYS A 82 12.25 -8.41 -4.70
C LYS A 82 12.12 -6.90 -4.47
N LEU A 83 12.27 -6.48 -3.23
CA LEU A 83 12.37 -5.05 -2.92
C LEU A 83 13.58 -4.44 -3.64
N ASN A 84 13.37 -3.30 -4.29
CA ASN A 84 14.47 -2.49 -4.80
C ASN A 84 15.03 -1.56 -3.70
N GLU A 85 16.05 -0.79 -4.00
CA GLU A 85 16.68 0.14 -3.04
C GLU A 85 15.71 1.23 -2.57
N ARG A 86 14.86 1.72 -3.47
CA ARG A 86 13.88 2.74 -3.14
C ARG A 86 12.79 2.23 -2.20
N ASP A 87 12.29 1.00 -2.42
CA ASP A 87 11.33 0.36 -1.52
C ASP A 87 11.92 0.22 -0.10
N ARG A 88 13.17 -0.22 0.01
CA ARG A 88 13.88 -0.35 1.30
C ARG A 88 14.05 1.01 1.98
N TRP A 89 14.46 2.01 1.21
CA TRP A 89 14.63 3.36 1.73
C TRP A 89 13.30 3.93 2.26
N LEU A 90 12.20 3.82 1.49
CA LEU A 90 10.87 4.26 1.92
C LEU A 90 10.42 3.53 3.19
N SER A 91 10.62 2.21 3.24
CA SER A 91 10.30 1.40 4.40
C SER A 91 11.10 1.82 5.64
N ALA A 92 12.38 2.13 5.48
CA ALA A 92 13.24 2.61 6.56
C ALA A 92 12.83 4.00 7.08
N GLN A 93 12.27 4.88 6.23
CA GLN A 93 11.75 6.17 6.66
C GLN A 93 10.41 6.05 7.42
N ILE A 94 9.52 5.17 6.96
CA ILE A 94 8.13 5.09 7.46
C ILE A 94 8.00 4.06 8.59
N GLY A 95 8.71 2.94 8.50
CA GLY A 95 8.60 1.80 9.43
C GLY A 95 8.75 2.18 10.90
N PRO A 96 9.78 2.95 11.30
CA PRO A 96 9.95 3.38 12.69
C PRO A 96 8.76 4.17 13.24
N ALA A 97 8.18 5.07 12.44
CA ALA A 97 7.00 5.85 12.83
C ALA A 97 5.76 4.95 12.99
N MET A 98 5.56 3.99 12.09
CA MET A 98 4.45 3.03 12.19
C MET A 98 4.61 2.12 13.43
N ARG A 99 5.82 1.66 13.69
CA ARG A 99 6.14 0.88 14.90
C ARG A 99 5.86 1.67 16.18
N ALA A 100 6.28 2.93 16.23
CA ALA A 100 6.04 3.82 17.37
C ALA A 100 4.56 4.10 17.58
N ALA A 101 3.77 4.22 16.50
CA ALA A 101 2.32 4.34 16.55
C ALA A 101 1.58 3.04 16.90
N GLY A 102 2.31 1.92 17.14
CA GLY A 102 1.71 0.63 17.48
C GLY A 102 1.17 -0.17 16.29
N MET A 103 1.39 0.29 15.07
CA MET A 103 0.92 -0.36 13.84
C MET A 103 1.81 -1.57 13.51
N LEU A 104 1.31 -2.77 13.82
CA LEU A 104 2.06 -4.02 13.64
C LEU A 104 2.07 -4.52 12.20
N PHE A 105 1.00 -4.30 11.45
CA PHE A 105 0.85 -4.77 10.07
C PHE A 105 0.45 -3.61 9.17
N VAL A 106 1.33 -3.22 8.28
CA VAL A 106 1.19 -2.03 7.42
C VAL A 106 1.46 -2.40 5.97
N GLY A 107 0.68 -1.83 5.06
CA GLY A 107 0.94 -1.90 3.62
C GLY A 107 1.26 -0.52 3.07
N LEU A 108 2.40 -0.37 2.42
CA LEU A 108 2.75 0.82 1.65
C LEU A 108 2.44 0.57 0.18
N ASP A 109 1.73 1.49 -0.44
CA ASP A 109 1.51 1.49 -1.89
C ASP A 109 2.50 2.46 -2.53
N VAL A 110 3.25 1.97 -3.51
CA VAL A 110 4.37 2.69 -4.12
C VAL A 110 4.26 2.67 -5.64
N ILE A 111 4.20 3.86 -6.24
CA ILE A 111 4.18 4.07 -7.69
C ILE A 111 5.36 4.98 -8.07
N GLY A 112 6.21 4.56 -9.00
CA GLY A 112 7.35 5.37 -9.47
C GLY A 112 8.32 5.82 -8.36
N GLY A 113 8.41 5.05 -7.25
CA GLY A 113 9.24 5.40 -6.09
C GLY A 113 8.63 6.43 -5.13
N PHE A 114 7.32 6.71 -5.25
CA PHE A 114 6.55 7.56 -4.34
C PHE A 114 5.52 6.73 -3.57
N VAL A 115 5.40 6.96 -2.27
CA VAL A 115 4.33 6.38 -1.46
C VAL A 115 3.03 7.12 -1.80
N THR A 116 2.03 6.39 -2.24
CA THR A 116 0.71 6.92 -2.61
C THR A 116 -0.34 6.65 -1.54
N GLU A 117 -0.18 5.57 -0.75
CA GLU A 117 -1.10 5.18 0.30
C GLU A 117 -0.37 4.42 1.40
N ILE A 118 -0.83 4.58 2.65
CA ILE A 118 -0.41 3.79 3.82
C ILE A 118 -1.64 3.08 4.38
N ASN A 119 -1.68 1.76 4.24
CA ASN A 119 -2.77 0.93 4.73
C ASN A 119 -2.43 0.37 6.11
N VAL A 120 -3.24 0.71 7.13
CA VAL A 120 -3.00 0.32 8.53
C VAL A 120 -4.08 -0.60 9.12
N THR A 121 -5.13 -0.92 8.34
CA THR A 121 -6.24 -1.73 8.83
C THR A 121 -6.10 -3.19 8.40
N SER A 122 -6.17 -3.47 7.11
CA SER A 122 -6.07 -4.84 6.58
C SER A 122 -5.44 -4.84 5.17
N PRO A 123 -4.12 -4.60 5.07
CA PRO A 123 -3.44 -4.61 3.79
C PRO A 123 -3.48 -6.01 3.17
N THR A 124 -3.84 -6.06 1.89
CA THR A 124 -3.85 -7.28 1.07
C THR A 124 -2.49 -7.56 0.43
N GLY A 125 -2.32 -8.73 -0.17
CA GLY A 125 -1.09 -9.11 -0.89
C GLY A 125 -0.26 -10.18 -0.18
N ALA A 126 -0.55 -10.50 1.09
CA ALA A 126 0.18 -11.50 1.86
C ALA A 126 0.07 -12.91 1.26
N ARG A 127 -1.13 -13.31 0.81
CA ARG A 127 -1.38 -14.62 0.20
C ARG A 127 -0.64 -14.79 -1.13
N GLU A 128 -0.65 -13.76 -1.94
CA GLU A 128 0.04 -13.73 -3.23
C GLU A 128 1.56 -13.84 -3.04
N LEU A 129 2.13 -13.16 -2.04
CA LEU A 129 3.56 -13.27 -1.71
C LEU A 129 3.90 -14.66 -1.14
N GLN A 130 3.04 -15.24 -0.32
CA GLN A 130 3.22 -16.61 0.18
C GLN A 130 3.20 -17.62 -0.97
N GLN A 131 2.25 -17.51 -1.89
CA GLN A 131 2.15 -18.41 -3.05
C GLN A 131 3.36 -18.30 -4.00
N GLN A 132 3.89 -17.08 -4.21
CA GLN A 132 4.97 -16.86 -5.16
C GLN A 132 6.37 -17.08 -4.58
N PHE A 133 6.56 -16.85 -3.27
CA PHE A 133 7.88 -16.85 -2.64
C PHE A 133 7.97 -17.65 -1.34
N GLY A 134 6.88 -18.23 -0.86
CA GLY A 134 6.85 -18.98 0.40
C GLY A 134 6.96 -18.09 1.64
N VAL A 135 6.79 -16.77 1.51
CA VAL A 135 6.88 -15.86 2.67
C VAL A 135 5.56 -15.86 3.42
N ASP A 136 5.56 -16.43 4.62
CA ASP A 136 4.38 -16.45 5.50
C ASP A 136 4.30 -15.18 6.36
N ALA A 137 3.58 -14.20 5.85
CA ALA A 137 3.35 -12.93 6.55
C ALA A 137 2.53 -13.13 7.84
N ALA A 138 1.66 -14.13 7.91
CA ALA A 138 0.84 -14.38 9.09
C ALA A 138 1.70 -14.94 10.23
N ASP A 139 2.57 -15.88 9.95
CA ASP A 139 3.50 -16.42 10.93
C ASP A 139 4.45 -15.34 11.46
N LEU A 140 5.04 -14.55 10.57
CA LEU A 140 5.90 -13.41 10.96
C LEU A 140 5.17 -12.38 11.83
N LEU A 141 3.90 -12.10 11.55
CA LEU A 141 3.07 -11.21 12.37
C LEU A 141 2.83 -11.81 13.76
N MET A 142 2.52 -13.10 13.84
CA MET A 142 2.33 -13.79 15.13
C MET A 142 3.61 -13.81 15.96
N GLN A 143 4.76 -14.01 15.34
CA GLN A 143 6.06 -13.91 16.01
C GLN A 143 6.32 -12.48 16.53
N ALA A 144 5.99 -11.45 15.76
CA ALA A 144 6.12 -10.06 16.20
C ALA A 144 5.21 -9.75 17.41
N ILE A 145 3.97 -10.24 17.39
CA ILE A 145 3.04 -10.13 18.52
C ILE A 145 3.60 -10.81 19.76
N ALA A 146 4.04 -12.06 19.66
CA ALA A 146 4.61 -12.81 20.77
C ALA A 146 5.83 -12.08 21.37
N LYS A 147 6.71 -11.56 20.52
CA LYS A 147 7.89 -10.78 20.94
C LYS A 147 7.51 -9.49 21.69
N ARG A 148 6.45 -8.78 21.27
CA ARG A 148 5.97 -7.59 21.99
C ARG A 148 5.39 -7.94 23.36
N LEU A 149 4.60 -9.00 23.44
CA LEU A 149 3.98 -9.45 24.69
C LEU A 149 5.03 -9.90 25.72
N SER A 150 6.09 -10.61 25.29
CA SER A 150 7.17 -11.02 26.18
C SER A 150 7.94 -9.82 26.76
N ARG A 151 8.21 -8.80 25.94
CA ARG A 151 8.88 -7.56 26.40
C ARG A 151 8.03 -6.77 27.40
N GLY A 152 6.71 -6.71 27.20
CA GLY A 152 5.79 -6.04 28.13
C GLY A 152 5.74 -6.72 29.49
N ARG A 153 5.83 -8.06 29.55
CA ARG A 153 5.88 -8.81 30.81
C ARG A 153 7.19 -8.59 31.59
N SER A 154 8.32 -8.55 30.88
CA SER A 154 9.63 -8.30 31.51
C SER A 154 9.78 -6.89 32.09
N ALA A 155 9.04 -5.92 31.59
CA ALA A 155 9.03 -4.55 32.10
C ALA A 155 8.10 -4.35 33.31
N GLN A 156 7.26 -5.34 33.67
CA GLN A 156 6.29 -5.28 34.77
C GLN A 156 6.70 -6.17 35.95
N THR A 157 7.84 -6.86 35.90
CA THR A 157 8.35 -7.61 37.06
C THR A 157 9.20 -6.67 37.90
N PRO A 158 8.82 -6.35 39.16
CA PRO A 158 9.54 -5.45 40.06
C PRO A 158 10.90 -5.99 40.45
#